data_23a85dec0348cc687de60e5b9a7a6065
#
_entry.id   23a85dec0348cc687de60e5b9a7a6065
#
_cell.length_a   1.000
_cell.length_b   1.000
_cell.length_c   1.000
_cell.angle_alpha   90.00
_cell.angle_beta   90.00
_cell.angle_gamma   90.00
#
_symmetry.space_group_name_H-M   'P 1'
#
loop_
_entity.id
_entity.type
_entity.pdbx_description
1 polymer ?
#
loop_
_entity_poly.entity_id
_entity_poly.type
_entity_poly.pdbx_seq_one_letter_code
_entity_poly.pdbx_strand_id
1 'polypeptide(L)' 'MNYTDRIRSLREDNDYSQREIAQLINVGQRTYCDYELGKTRIPVDSLITLAKFYDVDMNYITGVSDVRKEFPKK' A
#
# COMPACT_ATOMS: atom_id res chain seq x y z
N MET A 1 -9.77 -8.63 -4.57
CA MET A 1 -9.70 -7.51 -3.59
C MET A 1 -9.15 -6.30 -4.32
N ASN A 2 -9.71 -5.12 -4.13
CA ASN A 2 -9.15 -3.94 -4.77
C ASN A 2 -7.92 -3.44 -3.99
N TYR A 3 -7.15 -2.53 -4.62
CA TYR A 3 -5.90 -2.09 -4.01
C TYR A 3 -6.11 -1.29 -2.71
N THR A 4 -7.24 -0.60 -2.57
CA THR A 4 -7.52 0.20 -1.37
C THR A 4 -7.67 -0.70 -0.15
N ASP A 5 -8.39 -1.80 -0.31
CA ASP A 5 -8.53 -2.78 0.76
C ASP A 5 -7.21 -3.50 1.04
N ARG A 6 -6.44 -3.76 -0.03
CA ARG A 6 -5.17 -4.46 0.12
C ARG A 6 -4.14 -3.63 0.87
N ILE A 7 -3.99 -2.34 0.55
CA ILE A 7 -3.03 -1.50 1.28
C ILE A 7 -3.44 -1.31 2.73
N ARG A 8 -4.73 -1.22 3.00
CA ARG A 8 -5.25 -1.15 4.35
C ARG A 8 -4.96 -2.43 5.13
N SER A 9 -5.24 -3.59 4.52
CA SER A 9 -4.99 -4.88 5.16
C SER A 9 -3.51 -5.08 5.48
N LEU A 10 -2.62 -4.73 4.56
CA LEU A 10 -1.18 -4.82 4.78
C LEU A 10 -0.75 -3.93 5.94
N ARG A 11 -1.29 -2.72 6.01
CA ARG A 11 -0.97 -1.80 7.10
C ARG A 11 -1.44 -2.36 8.44
N GLU A 12 -2.68 -2.81 8.51
CA GLU A 12 -3.27 -3.34 9.75
C GLU A 12 -2.57 -4.62 10.20
N ASP A 13 -2.28 -5.51 9.26
CA ASP A 13 -1.60 -6.78 9.56
C ASP A 13 -0.20 -6.58 10.13
N ASN A 14 0.44 -5.47 9.80
CA ASN A 14 1.77 -5.12 10.27
C ASN A 14 1.75 -4.10 11.40
N ASP A 15 0.58 -3.79 11.95
CA ASP A 15 0.39 -2.90 13.09
C ASP A 15 0.90 -1.47 12.89
N TYR A 16 0.84 -0.97 11.65
CA TYR A 16 1.20 0.42 11.38
C TYR A 16 -0.03 1.33 11.43
N SER A 17 0.18 2.56 11.91
CA SER A 17 -0.84 3.59 11.82
C SER A 17 -0.86 4.21 10.43
N GLN A 18 -1.97 4.87 10.09
CA GLN A 18 -2.04 5.64 8.85
C GLN A 18 -0.97 6.73 8.80
N ARG A 19 -0.70 7.36 9.95
CA ARG A 19 0.32 8.41 10.04
C ARG A 19 1.72 7.87 9.71
N GLU A 20 2.06 6.69 10.23
CA GLU A 20 3.35 6.08 9.96
C GLU A 20 3.54 5.79 8.48
N ILE A 21 2.53 5.24 7.84
CA ILE A 21 2.61 4.93 6.41
C ILE A 21 2.61 6.22 5.57
N ALA A 22 1.82 7.23 5.97
CA ALA A 22 1.84 8.52 5.29
C ALA A 22 3.25 9.13 5.31
N GLN A 23 3.93 9.07 6.43
CA GLN A 23 5.31 9.56 6.54
C GLN A 23 6.26 8.80 5.64
N LEU A 24 6.08 7.49 5.52
CA LEU A 24 6.92 6.64 4.67
C LEU A 24 6.87 7.08 3.20
N ILE A 25 5.70 7.49 2.73
CA ILE A 25 5.52 7.89 1.32
C ILE A 25 5.43 9.41 1.16
N ASN A 26 5.81 10.17 2.18
CA ASN A 26 5.92 11.63 2.14
C ASN A 26 4.61 12.35 1.80
N VAL A 27 3.50 11.90 2.36
CA VAL A 27 2.21 12.59 2.22
C VAL A 27 1.64 12.87 3.61
N GLY A 28 0.65 13.75 3.67
CA GLY A 28 -0.07 13.99 4.91
C GLY A 28 -0.95 12.80 5.27
N GLN A 29 -1.27 12.66 6.56
CA GLN A 29 -2.12 11.56 7.03
C GLN A 29 -3.48 11.58 6.35
N ARG A 30 -4.07 12.75 6.14
CA ARG A 30 -5.37 12.89 5.47
C ARG A 30 -5.31 12.36 4.04
N THR A 31 -4.24 12.69 3.32
CA THR A 31 -4.04 12.21 1.94
C THR A 31 -3.96 10.69 1.91
N TYR A 32 -3.17 10.11 2.82
CA TYR A 32 -3.08 8.65 2.88
C TYR A 32 -4.42 8.01 3.24
N CYS A 33 -5.14 8.60 4.20
CA CYS A 33 -6.48 8.13 4.56
C CYS A 33 -7.39 8.10 3.33
N ASP A 34 -7.33 9.14 2.50
CA ASP A 34 -8.13 9.22 1.28
C ASP A 34 -7.74 8.14 0.27
N TYR A 35 -6.47 7.72 0.24
CA TYR A 35 -6.05 6.58 -0.58
C TYR A 35 -6.75 5.29 -0.12
N GLU A 36 -6.79 5.02 1.18
CA GLU A 36 -7.45 3.82 1.70
C GLU A 36 -8.97 3.85 1.49
N LEU A 37 -9.55 5.04 1.51
CA LEU A 37 -11.00 5.21 1.30
C LEU A 37 -11.39 5.23 -0.18
N GLY A 38 -10.41 5.28 -1.08
CA GLY A 38 -10.68 5.35 -2.51
C GLY A 38 -11.13 6.73 -2.98
N LYS A 39 -11.01 7.76 -2.15
CA LYS A 39 -11.37 9.13 -2.53
C LYS A 39 -10.35 9.77 -3.44
N THR A 40 -9.10 9.38 -3.31
CA THR A 40 -7.98 9.86 -4.11
C THR A 40 -7.17 8.66 -4.53
N ARG A 41 -6.73 8.63 -5.79
CA ARG A 41 -5.91 7.52 -6.29
C ARG A 41 -4.48 7.67 -5.82
N ILE A 42 -3.91 6.60 -5.30
CA ILE A 42 -2.51 6.59 -4.91
C ILE A 42 -1.63 6.61 -6.17
N PRO A 43 -0.61 7.48 -6.21
CA PRO A 43 0.35 7.46 -7.32
C PRO A 43 1.08 6.11 -7.40
N VAL A 44 1.40 5.68 -8.61
CA VAL A 44 2.08 4.40 -8.80
C VAL A 44 3.42 4.36 -8.07
N ASP A 45 4.15 5.46 -8.03
CA ASP A 45 5.44 5.50 -7.32
C ASP A 45 5.27 5.23 -5.82
N SER A 46 4.24 5.79 -5.22
CA SER A 46 3.95 5.54 -3.80
C SER A 46 3.54 4.09 -3.58
N LEU A 47 2.78 3.52 -4.51
CA LEU A 47 2.37 2.12 -4.41
C LEU A 47 3.58 1.18 -4.54
N ILE A 48 4.52 1.49 -5.42
CA ILE A 48 5.77 0.74 -5.55
C ILE A 48 6.56 0.80 -4.24
N THR A 49 6.64 1.99 -3.62
CA THR A 49 7.32 2.15 -2.33
C THR A 49 6.69 1.26 -1.26
N LEU A 50 5.36 1.22 -1.22
CA LEU A 50 4.65 0.36 -0.26
C LEU A 50 4.88 -1.12 -0.55
N ALA A 51 4.89 -1.52 -1.83
CA ALA A 51 5.14 -2.90 -2.21
C ALA A 51 6.53 -3.35 -1.73
N LYS A 52 7.55 -2.51 -1.94
CA LYS A 52 8.90 -2.80 -1.46
C LYS A 52 8.95 -2.87 0.07
N PHE A 53 8.27 -1.94 0.72
CA PHE A 53 8.24 -1.87 2.19
C PHE A 53 7.64 -3.12 2.81
N TYR A 54 6.51 -3.59 2.27
CA TYR A 54 5.84 -4.80 2.75
C TYR A 54 6.42 -6.08 2.15
N ASP A 55 7.37 -5.97 1.22
CA ASP A 55 7.96 -7.08 0.50
C ASP A 55 6.91 -7.96 -0.19
N VAL A 56 6.08 -7.32 -0.98
CA VAL A 56 5.08 -7.98 -1.81
C VAL A 56 5.21 -7.49 -3.25
N ASP A 57 4.80 -8.32 -4.21
CA ASP A 57 4.87 -7.90 -5.60
C ASP A 57 3.70 -6.98 -5.96
N MET A 58 3.78 -6.36 -7.14
CA MET A 58 2.75 -5.42 -7.57
C MET A 58 1.42 -6.11 -7.86
N ASN A 59 1.44 -7.36 -8.29
CA ASN A 59 0.20 -8.11 -8.51
C ASN A 59 -0.58 -8.27 -7.21
N TYR A 60 0.13 -8.54 -6.13
CA TYR A 60 -0.51 -8.71 -4.82
C TYR A 60 -1.02 -7.37 -4.26
N ILE A 61 -0.17 -6.33 -4.27
CA ILE A 61 -0.55 -5.07 -3.64
C ILE A 61 -1.67 -4.36 -4.39
N THR A 62 -1.75 -4.54 -5.71
CA THR A 62 -2.83 -3.97 -6.51
C THR A 62 -4.14 -4.75 -6.42
N GLY A 63 -4.11 -5.95 -5.83
CA GLY A 63 -5.28 -6.80 -5.73
C GLY A 63 -5.58 -7.59 -6.99
N VAL A 64 -4.71 -7.52 -8.00
CA VAL A 64 -4.85 -8.31 -9.23
C VAL A 64 -4.72 -9.81 -8.93
N SER A 65 -3.87 -10.14 -7.96
CA SER A 65 -3.67 -11.51 -7.51
C SER A 65 -3.82 -11.59 -5.99
N ASP A 66 -4.36 -12.70 -5.51
CA ASP A 66 -4.40 -12.98 -4.06
C ASP A 66 -3.22 -13.87 -3.63
N VAL A 67 -2.31 -14.18 -4.55
CA VAL A 67 -1.12 -14.96 -4.24
C VAL A 67 -0.01 -14.00 -3.79
N ARG A 68 0.38 -14.10 -2.52
CA ARG A 68 1.43 -13.26 -1.96
C ARG A 68 2.78 -13.74 -2.43
N LYS A 69 3.50 -12.89 -3.15
CA LYS A 69 4.87 -13.12 -3.59
C LYS A 69 5.73 -11.97 -3.16
N GLU A 70 7.03 -12.24 -2.95
CA GLU A 70 7.99 -11.20 -2.61
C GLU A 70 8.14 -10.19 -3.75
N PHE A 71 8.51 -8.96 -3.37
CA PHE A 71 8.83 -7.95 -4.38
C PHE A 71 10.04 -8.44 -5.20
N PRO A 72 10.01 -8.34 -6.53
CA PRO A 72 11.09 -8.86 -7.37
C PRO A 72 12.44 -8.23 -7.02
N LYS A 73 13.45 -9.07 -6.88
CA LYS A 73 14.83 -8.65 -6.66
C LYS A 73 15.58 -8.71 -7.98
N LYS A 74 16.40 -7.74 -8.22
CA LYS A 74 17.26 -7.76 -9.40
C LYS A 74 18.46 -8.67 -9.18
#